data_4c5eceb3eb1ac2be82ad3c8e0b473333
#
_entry.id   4c5eceb3eb1ac2be82ad3c8e0b473333
#
_cell.length_a   1.000
_cell.length_b   1.000
_cell.length_c   1.000
_cell.angle_alpha   90.00
_cell.angle_beta   90.00
_cell.angle_gamma   90.00
#
_symmetry.space_group_name_H-M   'P 1'
#
loop_
_entity.id
_entity.type
_entity.pdbx_description
1 polymer ?
#
loop_
_entity_poly.entity_id
_entity_poly.type
_entity_poly.pdbx_seq_one_letter_code
_entity_poly.pdbx_strand_id
1 'polypeptide(L)'
;IVYLPILALVGTEGKMFKPMAMTVGFAVIGAFILSLTYVPMMSAMFLSKNTEHKTNFSDKMMAWFEKIYTPFLDRALRFKKAVLAISLAMFVFAIIVFQNMGGEFIPTIEEGDLAINATIMTGSSLSQMVETTTKYEKILKAKFPEIKTIVTKIGSGEIPTDPMPIESGDLIIVLKDKSEWTSADNWEDLANLMKEEMEAIPGANIEISQPIQMRFNELMTGSRSDIAIKIFGDDLEV
;
A
#
# COMPACT_ATOMS: atom_id res chain seq x y z
N ILE A 1 -21.03 2.29 -10.92
CA ILE A 1 -21.50 1.84 -9.60
C ILE A 1 -20.31 1.57 -8.67
N VAL A 2 -19.27 0.84 -9.10
CA VAL A 2 -18.08 0.49 -8.28
C VAL A 2 -17.37 1.70 -7.69
N TYR A 3 -17.33 2.83 -8.40
CA TYR A 3 -16.66 4.05 -7.93
C TYR A 3 -17.54 4.97 -7.06
N LEU A 4 -18.85 4.70 -6.96
CA LEU A 4 -19.74 5.52 -6.14
C LEU A 4 -19.37 5.55 -4.65
N PRO A 5 -19.01 4.42 -4.01
CA PRO A 5 -18.62 4.43 -2.61
C PRO A 5 -17.39 5.30 -2.33
N ILE A 6 -16.45 5.42 -3.29
CA ILE A 6 -15.24 6.25 -3.15
C ILE A 6 -15.60 7.74 -3.05
N LEU A 7 -16.67 8.17 -3.72
CA LEU A 7 -17.13 9.56 -3.63
C LEU A 7 -17.72 9.91 -2.27
N ALA A 8 -18.15 8.92 -1.48
CA ALA A 8 -18.65 9.08 -0.13
C ALA A 8 -17.55 9.16 0.94
N LEU A 9 -16.32 8.81 0.61
CA LEU A 9 -15.19 8.88 1.55
C LEU A 9 -15.00 10.30 2.06
N VAL A 10 -14.68 10.44 3.35
CA VAL A 10 -14.40 11.72 4.03
C VAL A 10 -12.98 11.73 4.59
N GLY A 11 -12.52 12.90 5.06
CA GLY A 11 -11.18 13.01 5.64
C GLY A 11 -10.07 12.96 4.59
N THR A 12 -8.92 12.45 4.98
CA THR A 12 -7.71 12.38 4.14
C THR A 12 -7.91 11.43 2.96
N GLU A 13 -8.54 10.27 3.20
CA GLU A 13 -8.87 9.31 2.16
C GLU A 13 -9.74 9.93 1.07
N GLY A 14 -10.77 10.69 1.48
CA GLY A 14 -11.63 11.40 0.55
C GLY A 14 -10.87 12.42 -0.29
N LYS A 15 -9.94 13.15 0.28
CA LYS A 15 -9.10 14.13 -0.45
C LYS A 15 -8.21 13.48 -1.49
N MET A 16 -7.68 12.29 -1.20
CA MET A 16 -6.81 11.55 -2.12
C MET A 16 -7.61 10.83 -3.22
N PHE A 17 -8.65 10.11 -2.87
CA PHE A 17 -9.32 9.19 -3.80
C PHE A 17 -10.46 9.82 -4.59
N LYS A 18 -11.14 10.88 -4.10
CA LYS A 18 -12.21 11.54 -4.86
C LYS A 18 -11.78 12.09 -6.23
N PRO A 19 -10.67 12.84 -6.36
CA PRO A 19 -10.24 13.33 -7.67
C PRO A 19 -9.95 12.19 -8.65
N MET A 20 -9.34 11.12 -8.17
CA MET A 20 -9.04 9.92 -8.95
C MET A 20 -10.32 9.21 -9.42
N ALA A 21 -11.29 9.02 -8.50
CA ALA A 21 -12.58 8.42 -8.84
C ALA A 21 -13.38 9.28 -9.83
N MET A 22 -13.34 10.60 -9.70
CA MET A 22 -13.97 11.52 -10.64
C MET A 22 -13.35 11.43 -12.04
N THR A 23 -12.03 11.40 -12.15
CA THR A 23 -11.33 11.26 -13.43
C THR A 23 -11.72 9.95 -14.13
N VAL A 24 -11.69 8.83 -13.41
CA VAL A 24 -12.13 7.54 -13.96
C VAL A 24 -13.62 7.57 -14.32
N GLY A 25 -14.45 8.17 -13.46
CA GLY A 25 -15.88 8.33 -13.73
C GLY A 25 -16.16 9.08 -15.03
N PHE A 26 -15.52 10.21 -15.25
CA PHE A 26 -15.64 10.97 -16.52
C PHE A 26 -15.12 10.19 -17.72
N ALA A 27 -14.01 9.47 -17.57
CA ALA A 27 -13.48 8.62 -18.65
C ALA A 27 -14.47 7.51 -19.03
N VAL A 28 -15.09 6.84 -18.05
CA VAL A 28 -16.10 5.79 -18.28
C VAL A 28 -17.36 6.37 -18.92
N ILE A 29 -17.85 7.53 -18.47
CA ILE A 29 -19.01 8.18 -19.09
C ILE A 29 -18.70 8.57 -20.53
N GLY A 30 -17.52 9.16 -20.79
CA GLY A 30 -17.08 9.50 -22.15
C GLY A 30 -16.99 8.25 -23.04
N ALA A 31 -16.40 7.18 -22.55
CA ALA A 31 -16.31 5.92 -23.27
C ALA A 31 -17.70 5.32 -23.56
N PHE A 32 -18.64 5.41 -22.63
CA PHE A 32 -20.02 4.97 -22.82
C PHE A 32 -20.72 5.75 -23.92
N ILE A 33 -20.63 7.08 -23.91
CA ILE A 33 -21.22 7.94 -24.95
C ILE A 33 -20.61 7.62 -26.32
N LEU A 34 -19.28 7.50 -26.41
CA LEU A 34 -18.58 7.14 -27.63
C LEU A 34 -18.94 5.74 -28.13
N SER A 35 -19.12 4.78 -27.22
CA SER A 35 -19.55 3.43 -27.59
C SER A 35 -20.93 3.42 -28.23
N LEU A 36 -21.86 4.24 -27.75
CA LEU A 36 -23.20 4.33 -28.32
C LEU A 36 -23.30 5.16 -29.62
N THR A 37 -22.40 6.10 -29.81
CA THR A 37 -22.46 7.03 -30.94
C THR A 37 -21.41 6.73 -32.02
N TYR A 38 -20.14 6.72 -31.61
CA TYR A 38 -19.01 6.57 -32.53
C TYR A 38 -18.87 5.17 -33.10
N VAL A 39 -19.03 4.14 -32.28
CA VAL A 39 -18.86 2.73 -32.72
C VAL A 39 -19.90 2.35 -33.78
N PRO A 40 -21.23 2.60 -33.61
CA PRO A 40 -22.21 2.32 -34.67
C PRO A 40 -21.97 3.13 -35.95
N MET A 41 -21.59 4.41 -35.80
CA MET A 41 -21.29 5.27 -36.95
C MET A 41 -20.10 4.75 -37.75
N MET A 42 -19.01 4.40 -37.07
CA MET A 42 -17.83 3.83 -37.74
C MET A 42 -18.13 2.46 -38.34
N SER A 43 -18.90 1.62 -37.66
CA SER A 43 -19.35 0.35 -38.19
C SER A 43 -20.16 0.53 -39.48
N ALA A 44 -21.08 1.46 -39.54
CA ALA A 44 -21.86 1.76 -40.73
C ALA A 44 -21.02 2.31 -41.88
N MET A 45 -19.93 3.00 -41.57
CA MET A 45 -19.06 3.65 -42.55
C MET A 45 -18.02 2.68 -43.14
N PHE A 46 -17.44 1.82 -42.32
CA PHE A 46 -16.33 0.92 -42.72
C PHE A 46 -16.73 -0.52 -43.02
N LEU A 47 -17.84 -1.00 -42.44
CA LEU A 47 -18.30 -2.37 -42.74
C LEU A 47 -18.95 -2.46 -44.14
N SER A 48 -18.59 -3.51 -44.87
CA SER A 48 -19.19 -3.81 -46.15
C SER A 48 -20.68 -4.09 -45.99
N LYS A 49 -21.49 -3.54 -46.93
CA LYS A 49 -22.95 -3.85 -47.03
C LYS A 49 -23.26 -5.27 -47.47
N ASN A 50 -22.25 -6.00 -47.90
CA ASN A 50 -22.42 -7.36 -48.36
C ASN A 50 -22.42 -8.32 -47.16
N THR A 51 -23.60 -8.80 -46.81
CA THR A 51 -23.86 -9.64 -45.63
C THR A 51 -23.89 -11.15 -45.98
N GLU A 52 -23.24 -11.57 -47.07
CA GLU A 52 -23.12 -13.02 -47.37
C GLU A 52 -22.38 -13.72 -46.22
N HIS A 53 -23.09 -14.55 -45.52
CA HIS A 53 -22.59 -15.29 -44.38
C HIS A 53 -21.69 -16.44 -44.84
N LYS A 54 -20.39 -16.20 -44.93
CA LYS A 54 -19.39 -17.24 -45.11
C LYS A 54 -18.95 -17.70 -43.74
N THR A 55 -19.07 -19.02 -43.49
CA THR A 55 -18.60 -19.63 -42.24
C THR A 55 -17.11 -19.43 -42.07
N ASN A 56 -16.75 -18.58 -41.11
CA ASN A 56 -15.37 -18.22 -40.78
C ASN A 56 -14.90 -19.01 -39.54
N PHE A 57 -13.62 -18.91 -39.24
CA PHE A 57 -13.04 -19.45 -38.00
C PHE A 57 -13.79 -18.94 -36.75
N SER A 58 -14.23 -17.67 -36.76
CA SER A 58 -15.02 -17.06 -35.69
C SER A 58 -16.35 -17.81 -35.44
N ASP A 59 -17.04 -18.24 -36.49
CA ASP A 59 -18.31 -19.00 -36.39
C ASP A 59 -18.10 -20.37 -35.76
N LYS A 60 -17.00 -21.03 -36.11
CA LYS A 60 -16.64 -22.33 -35.51
C LYS A 60 -16.28 -22.18 -34.03
N MET A 61 -15.55 -21.13 -33.68
CA MET A 61 -15.22 -20.82 -32.30
C MET A 61 -16.48 -20.46 -31.49
N MET A 62 -17.38 -19.66 -32.06
CA MET A 62 -18.65 -19.30 -31.42
C MET A 62 -19.54 -20.53 -31.22
N ALA A 63 -19.67 -21.39 -32.23
CA ALA A 63 -20.43 -22.64 -32.13
C ALA A 63 -19.85 -23.56 -31.03
N TRP A 64 -18.53 -23.60 -30.86
CA TRP A 64 -17.88 -24.35 -29.78
C TRP A 64 -18.23 -23.78 -28.40
N PHE A 65 -18.17 -22.46 -28.23
CA PHE A 65 -18.60 -21.82 -27.01
C PHE A 65 -20.09 -22.03 -26.72
N GLU A 66 -20.95 -21.89 -27.73
CA GLU A 66 -22.39 -22.11 -27.60
C GLU A 66 -22.69 -23.58 -27.19
N LYS A 67 -21.99 -24.54 -27.75
CA LYS A 67 -22.12 -25.94 -27.37
C LYS A 67 -21.79 -26.22 -25.91
N ILE A 68 -20.84 -25.48 -25.34
CA ILE A 68 -20.48 -25.59 -23.92
C ILE A 68 -21.46 -24.78 -23.07
N TYR A 69 -21.76 -23.56 -23.48
CA TYR A 69 -22.57 -22.60 -22.69
C TYR A 69 -24.03 -23.04 -22.56
N THR A 70 -24.66 -23.49 -23.67
CA THR A 70 -26.10 -23.82 -23.69
C THR A 70 -26.49 -24.86 -22.63
N PRO A 71 -25.80 -25.99 -22.48
CA PRO A 71 -26.20 -26.99 -21.47
C PRO A 71 -25.99 -26.46 -20.02
N PHE A 72 -25.03 -25.58 -19.77
CA PHE A 72 -24.86 -24.94 -18.47
C PHE A 72 -25.99 -23.96 -18.19
N LEU A 73 -26.36 -23.17 -19.20
CA LEU A 73 -27.46 -22.19 -19.09
C LEU A 73 -28.78 -22.91 -18.84
N ASP A 74 -29.09 -23.93 -19.62
CA ASP A 74 -30.33 -24.72 -19.45
C ASP A 74 -30.41 -25.36 -18.08
N ARG A 75 -29.31 -25.87 -17.56
CA ARG A 75 -29.24 -26.45 -16.20
C ARG A 75 -29.44 -25.38 -15.15
N ALA A 76 -28.80 -24.20 -15.31
CA ALA A 76 -28.96 -23.08 -14.41
C ALA A 76 -30.40 -22.56 -14.38
N LEU A 77 -31.05 -22.44 -15.54
CA LEU A 77 -32.44 -22.01 -15.64
C LEU A 77 -33.41 -23.07 -15.08
N ARG A 78 -33.12 -24.36 -15.27
CA ARG A 78 -33.91 -25.46 -14.69
C ARG A 78 -33.82 -25.46 -13.15
N PHE A 79 -32.64 -25.19 -12.60
CA PHE A 79 -32.40 -25.14 -11.16
C PHE A 79 -32.29 -23.70 -10.62
N LYS A 80 -33.07 -22.77 -11.17
CA LYS A 80 -33.01 -21.33 -10.84
C LYS A 80 -33.04 -21.03 -9.32
N LYS A 81 -33.82 -21.81 -8.55
CA LYS A 81 -33.88 -21.65 -7.08
C LYS A 81 -32.56 -22.01 -6.41
N ALA A 82 -31.88 -23.08 -6.90
CA ALA A 82 -30.57 -23.47 -6.38
C ALA A 82 -29.49 -22.46 -6.74
N VAL A 83 -29.50 -21.93 -7.96
CA VAL A 83 -28.58 -20.85 -8.36
C VAL A 83 -28.77 -19.62 -7.50
N LEU A 84 -30.01 -19.20 -7.26
CA LEU A 84 -30.30 -18.05 -6.39
C LEU A 84 -29.86 -18.31 -4.94
N ALA A 85 -30.10 -19.51 -4.41
CA ALA A 85 -29.69 -19.89 -3.05
C ALA A 85 -28.15 -19.89 -2.91
N ILE A 86 -27.43 -20.44 -3.91
CA ILE A 86 -25.96 -20.43 -3.92
C ILE A 86 -25.43 -18.99 -3.98
N SER A 87 -25.97 -18.15 -4.86
CA SER A 87 -25.58 -16.76 -4.98
C SER A 87 -25.80 -15.99 -3.66
N LEU A 88 -26.94 -16.22 -3.01
CA LEU A 88 -27.24 -15.61 -1.73
C LEU A 88 -26.30 -16.12 -0.62
N ALA A 89 -26.01 -17.41 -0.60
CA ALA A 89 -25.07 -17.98 0.35
C ALA A 89 -23.65 -17.44 0.16
N MET A 90 -23.19 -17.32 -1.08
CA MET A 90 -21.89 -16.69 -1.39
C MET A 90 -21.87 -15.22 -0.97
N PHE A 91 -22.95 -14.49 -1.15
CA PHE A 91 -23.05 -13.09 -0.72
C PHE A 91 -22.98 -12.95 0.80
N VAL A 92 -23.72 -13.80 1.52
CA VAL A 92 -23.67 -13.82 3.00
C VAL A 92 -22.27 -14.22 3.48
N PHE A 93 -21.65 -15.21 2.85
CA PHE A 93 -20.28 -15.62 3.15
C PHE A 93 -19.30 -14.48 2.93
N ALA A 94 -19.42 -13.73 1.81
CA ALA A 94 -18.58 -12.58 1.53
C ALA A 94 -18.72 -11.48 2.59
N ILE A 95 -19.95 -11.23 3.09
CA ILE A 95 -20.18 -10.28 4.19
C ILE A 95 -19.49 -10.74 5.46
N ILE A 96 -19.59 -12.03 5.82
CA ILE A 96 -18.94 -12.57 7.01
C ILE A 96 -17.43 -12.44 6.92
N VAL A 97 -16.85 -12.79 5.77
CA VAL A 97 -15.40 -12.62 5.53
C VAL A 97 -15.01 -11.14 5.66
N PHE A 98 -15.77 -10.24 5.01
CA PHE A 98 -15.50 -8.80 5.05
C PHE A 98 -15.52 -8.23 6.47
N GLN A 99 -16.48 -8.66 7.32
CA GLN A 99 -16.55 -8.21 8.71
C GLN A 99 -15.37 -8.69 9.58
N ASN A 100 -14.75 -9.81 9.20
CA ASN A 100 -13.58 -10.35 9.91
C ASN A 100 -12.24 -9.91 9.29
N MET A 101 -12.26 -9.19 8.19
CA MET A 101 -11.06 -8.59 7.61
C MET A 101 -10.73 -7.29 8.33
N GLY A 102 -9.46 -7.13 8.74
CA GLY A 102 -8.93 -5.84 9.17
C GLY A 102 -8.91 -4.85 8.00
N GLY A 103 -9.01 -3.57 8.32
CA GLY A 103 -8.82 -2.51 7.33
C GLY A 103 -7.46 -1.87 7.51
N GLU A 104 -6.62 -1.91 6.49
CA GLU A 104 -5.41 -1.10 6.41
C GLU A 104 -5.63 -0.02 5.36
N PHE A 105 -5.21 1.21 5.70
CA PHE A 105 -5.35 2.34 4.78
C PHE A 105 -4.40 2.21 3.59
N ILE A 106 -3.16 1.87 3.88
CA ILE A 106 -2.15 1.50 2.89
C ILE A 106 -1.54 0.18 3.33
N PRO A 107 -1.60 -0.87 2.51
CA PRO A 107 -0.93 -2.12 2.85
C PRO A 107 0.58 -1.87 2.99
N THR A 108 1.15 -2.40 4.05
CA THR A 108 2.60 -2.39 4.26
C THR A 108 3.26 -3.20 3.15
N ILE A 109 3.94 -2.49 2.25
CA ILE A 109 4.72 -3.13 1.19
C ILE A 109 6.14 -3.31 1.73
N GLU A 110 6.70 -4.49 1.57
CA GLU A 110 8.08 -4.75 1.92
C GLU A 110 8.99 -3.95 0.98
N GLU A 111 9.66 -2.91 1.50
CA GLU A 111 10.47 -1.97 0.71
C GLU A 111 11.90 -2.48 0.50
N GLY A 112 12.30 -3.52 1.23
CA GLY A 112 13.63 -4.11 1.17
C GLY A 112 14.68 -3.38 2.01
N ASP A 113 14.41 -2.17 2.47
CA ASP A 113 15.30 -1.35 3.32
C ASP A 113 14.66 -1.06 4.68
N LEU A 114 15.48 -0.64 5.65
CA LEU A 114 15.05 -0.26 6.99
C LEU A 114 15.28 1.23 7.23
N ALA A 115 14.34 1.86 7.93
CA ALA A 115 14.46 3.20 8.45
C ALA A 115 14.32 3.17 9.97
N ILE A 116 15.33 3.65 10.67
CA ILE A 116 15.36 3.69 12.13
C ILE A 116 15.37 5.14 12.56
N ASN A 117 14.37 5.54 13.35
CA ASN A 117 14.40 6.82 14.05
C ASN A 117 14.95 6.60 15.45
N ALA A 118 16.07 7.25 15.75
CA ALA A 118 16.68 7.23 17.07
C ALA A 118 16.54 8.62 17.72
N THR A 119 16.00 8.67 18.91
CA THR A 119 15.85 9.92 19.69
C THR A 119 16.50 9.74 21.04
N ILE A 120 17.46 10.60 21.35
CA ILE A 120 18.10 10.69 22.68
C ILE A 120 17.38 11.69 23.56
N MET A 121 17.76 11.76 24.84
CA MET A 121 17.14 12.66 25.81
C MET A 121 17.16 14.12 25.32
N THR A 122 16.02 14.79 25.43
CA THR A 122 15.87 16.20 25.06
C THR A 122 16.88 17.06 25.83
N GLY A 123 17.55 18.00 25.13
CA GLY A 123 18.62 18.82 25.67
C GLY A 123 20.02 18.21 25.55
N SER A 124 20.13 17.02 24.92
CA SER A 124 21.43 16.42 24.60
C SER A 124 22.14 17.19 23.48
N SER A 125 23.47 17.11 23.45
CA SER A 125 24.28 17.77 22.42
C SER A 125 24.29 16.98 21.10
N LEU A 126 24.52 17.70 19.99
CA LEU A 126 24.76 17.08 18.68
C LEU A 126 25.91 16.06 18.74
N SER A 127 26.99 16.36 19.48
CA SER A 127 28.13 15.46 19.64
C SER A 127 27.72 14.12 20.27
N GLN A 128 26.83 14.16 21.26
CA GLN A 128 26.29 12.96 21.89
C GLN A 128 25.42 12.14 20.91
N MET A 129 24.60 12.82 20.10
CA MET A 129 23.80 12.15 19.08
C MET A 129 24.70 11.48 18.04
N VAL A 130 25.72 12.15 17.53
CA VAL A 130 26.71 11.60 16.60
C VAL A 130 27.42 10.39 17.22
N GLU A 131 27.82 10.47 18.49
CA GLU A 131 28.48 9.33 19.17
C GLU A 131 27.53 8.14 19.29
N THR A 132 26.29 8.37 19.69
CA THR A 132 25.29 7.31 19.84
C THR A 132 24.98 6.62 18.51
N THR A 133 24.68 7.40 17.48
CA THR A 133 24.40 6.83 16.14
C THR A 133 25.59 6.12 15.55
N THR A 134 26.82 6.62 15.78
CA THR A 134 28.05 5.93 15.36
C THR A 134 28.22 4.58 16.08
N LYS A 135 27.82 4.47 17.34
CA LYS A 135 27.83 3.19 18.06
C LYS A 135 26.82 2.21 17.41
N TYR A 136 25.60 2.67 17.10
CA TYR A 136 24.60 1.87 16.40
C TYR A 136 25.11 1.36 15.06
N GLU A 137 25.67 2.24 14.22
CA GLU A 137 26.23 1.84 12.92
C GLU A 137 27.31 0.76 13.05
N LYS A 138 28.21 0.90 14.04
CA LYS A 138 29.29 -0.08 14.27
C LYS A 138 28.75 -1.45 14.70
N ILE A 139 27.77 -1.47 15.62
CA ILE A 139 27.19 -2.72 16.11
C ILE A 139 26.41 -3.40 14.99
N LEU A 140 25.56 -2.66 14.29
CA LEU A 140 24.75 -3.20 13.22
C LEU A 140 25.62 -3.76 12.08
N LYS A 141 26.63 -3.02 11.61
CA LYS A 141 27.54 -3.50 10.58
C LYS A 141 28.37 -4.72 11.01
N ALA A 142 28.67 -4.85 12.30
CA ALA A 142 29.46 -5.98 12.80
C ALA A 142 28.62 -7.26 12.93
N LYS A 143 27.34 -7.13 13.27
CA LYS A 143 26.46 -8.27 13.56
C LYS A 143 25.58 -8.73 12.40
N PHE A 144 25.26 -7.84 11.49
CA PHE A 144 24.31 -8.09 10.39
C PHE A 144 24.99 -7.99 9.02
N PRO A 145 25.41 -9.10 8.44
CA PRO A 145 26.08 -9.13 7.13
C PRO A 145 25.16 -8.76 5.96
N GLU A 146 23.84 -8.71 6.20
CA GLU A 146 22.82 -8.26 5.27
C GLU A 146 22.90 -6.77 4.96
N ILE A 147 23.55 -6.00 5.81
CA ILE A 147 23.67 -4.55 5.65
C ILE A 147 24.68 -4.24 4.56
N LYS A 148 24.21 -3.54 3.52
CA LYS A 148 25.05 -3.01 2.44
C LYS A 148 25.67 -1.67 2.83
N THR A 149 24.84 -0.75 3.34
CA THR A 149 25.27 0.57 3.82
C THR A 149 24.29 1.12 4.84
N ILE A 150 24.77 2.02 5.70
CA ILE A 150 23.97 2.81 6.62
C ILE A 150 24.27 4.27 6.36
N VAL A 151 23.25 5.08 6.25
CA VAL A 151 23.34 6.54 6.13
C VAL A 151 22.53 7.16 7.26
N THR A 152 23.18 7.98 8.08
CA THR A 152 22.55 8.63 9.22
C THR A 152 22.40 10.12 8.94
N LYS A 153 21.18 10.64 9.04
CA LYS A 153 20.84 12.05 9.02
C LYS A 153 20.53 12.50 10.45
N ILE A 154 21.20 13.56 10.93
CA ILE A 154 21.00 14.10 12.27
C ILE A 154 20.61 15.58 12.15
N GLY A 155 19.51 15.97 12.81
CA GLY A 155 19.04 17.33 12.78
C GLY A 155 18.61 17.83 11.40
N SER A 156 18.43 19.15 11.28
CA SER A 156 18.02 19.80 10.03
C SER A 156 19.21 20.25 9.21
N GLY A 157 19.12 20.16 7.88
CA GLY A 157 20.09 20.74 6.95
C GLY A 157 19.97 22.26 6.83
N GLU A 158 20.85 22.90 6.06
CA GLU A 158 20.81 24.35 5.77
C GLU A 158 19.46 24.80 5.18
N ILE A 159 18.88 23.98 4.32
CA ILE A 159 17.51 24.18 3.81
C ILE A 159 16.63 23.17 4.54
N PRO A 160 15.79 23.60 5.50
CA PRO A 160 14.99 22.70 6.31
C PRO A 160 13.76 22.17 5.55
N THR A 161 13.99 21.25 4.62
CA THR A 161 12.92 20.52 3.94
C THR A 161 12.24 19.52 4.87
N ASP A 162 12.91 19.15 5.96
CA ASP A 162 12.48 18.22 6.97
C ASP A 162 13.08 18.66 8.31
N PRO A 163 12.37 19.53 9.06
CA PRO A 163 12.86 20.06 10.33
C PRO A 163 12.89 18.95 11.38
N MET A 164 14.07 18.69 11.93
CA MET A 164 14.32 17.69 12.94
C MET A 164 15.19 18.25 14.06
N PRO A 165 14.88 17.99 15.34
CA PRO A 165 15.73 18.41 16.44
C PRO A 165 17.08 17.69 16.43
N ILE A 166 18.08 18.30 17.04
CA ILE A 166 19.45 17.74 17.08
C ILE A 166 19.57 16.47 17.91
N GLU A 167 18.60 16.20 18.77
CA GLU A 167 18.47 14.99 19.58
C GLU A 167 17.88 13.82 18.81
N SER A 168 17.44 14.02 17.57
CA SER A 168 16.82 13.00 16.73
C SER A 168 17.66 12.74 15.49
N GLY A 169 17.69 11.48 15.05
CA GLY A 169 18.41 11.07 13.87
C GLY A 169 17.69 9.91 13.15
N ASP A 170 17.72 9.96 11.83
CA ASP A 170 17.21 8.91 10.96
C ASP A 170 18.35 8.10 10.37
N LEU A 171 18.38 6.81 10.66
CA LEU A 171 19.32 5.87 10.08
C LEU A 171 18.59 5.11 8.97
N ILE A 172 19.02 5.31 7.74
CA ILE A 172 18.53 4.54 6.59
C ILE A 172 19.52 3.41 6.35
N ILE A 173 19.03 2.19 6.48
CA ILE A 173 19.82 0.97 6.33
C ILE A 173 19.44 0.32 5.01
N VAL A 174 20.36 0.36 4.05
CA VAL A 174 20.19 -0.31 2.78
C VAL A 174 20.64 -1.75 2.95
N LEU A 175 19.74 -2.68 2.68
CA LEU A 175 19.97 -4.10 2.78
C LEU A 175 20.43 -4.70 1.44
N LYS A 176 20.99 -5.88 1.50
CA LYS A 176 21.26 -6.75 0.35
C LYS A 176 19.98 -7.45 -0.09
N ASP A 177 20.01 -8.08 -1.24
CA ASP A 177 18.91 -8.89 -1.71
C ASP A 177 18.51 -9.96 -0.67
N LYS A 178 17.21 -10.19 -0.52
CA LYS A 178 16.64 -11.12 0.49
C LYS A 178 17.23 -12.53 0.42
N SER A 179 17.68 -12.95 -0.76
CA SER A 179 18.36 -14.24 -0.96
C SER A 179 19.74 -14.35 -0.30
N GLU A 180 20.34 -13.22 0.08
CA GLU A 180 21.65 -13.14 0.74
C GLU A 180 21.51 -12.99 2.27
N TRP A 181 20.29 -12.96 2.80
CA TRP A 181 20.07 -12.83 4.24
C TRP A 181 20.41 -14.15 4.95
N THR A 182 21.04 -14.02 6.09
CA THR A 182 21.47 -15.15 6.92
C THR A 182 20.96 -15.08 8.35
N SER A 183 20.61 -13.88 8.84
CA SER A 183 20.21 -13.67 10.23
C SER A 183 18.69 -13.84 10.44
N ALA A 184 17.87 -13.63 9.41
CA ALA A 184 16.43 -13.77 9.46
C ALA A 184 15.83 -14.08 8.08
N ASP A 185 14.67 -14.76 8.05
CA ASP A 185 13.96 -15.12 6.82
C ASP A 185 13.01 -14.01 6.32
N ASN A 186 12.61 -13.12 7.22
CA ASN A 186 11.67 -12.04 6.92
C ASN A 186 12.14 -10.70 7.50
N TRP A 187 11.52 -9.63 7.01
CA TRP A 187 11.84 -8.26 7.38
C TRP A 187 11.57 -7.98 8.87
N GLU A 188 10.45 -8.48 9.41
CA GLU A 188 10.02 -8.23 10.79
C GLU A 188 11.00 -8.84 11.80
N ASP A 189 11.43 -10.08 11.55
CA ASP A 189 12.40 -10.74 12.41
C ASP A 189 13.74 -10.06 12.38
N LEU A 190 14.21 -9.63 11.19
CA LEU A 190 15.46 -8.89 11.03
C LEU A 190 15.40 -7.54 11.77
N ALA A 191 14.28 -6.82 11.63
CA ALA A 191 14.04 -5.55 12.32
C ALA A 191 14.05 -5.72 13.85
N ASN A 192 13.39 -6.77 14.35
CA ASN A 192 13.35 -7.08 15.79
C ASN A 192 14.74 -7.43 16.34
N LEU A 193 15.52 -8.23 15.63
CA LEU A 193 16.89 -8.56 16.03
C LEU A 193 17.78 -7.32 16.06
N MET A 194 17.68 -6.44 15.06
CA MET A 194 18.42 -5.18 15.04
C MET A 194 17.99 -4.26 16.19
N LYS A 195 16.70 -4.21 16.48
CA LYS A 195 16.15 -3.41 17.59
C LYS A 195 16.71 -3.88 18.94
N GLU A 196 16.69 -5.16 19.20
CA GLU A 196 17.21 -5.75 20.44
C GLU A 196 18.68 -5.40 20.68
N GLU A 197 19.49 -5.44 19.62
CA GLU A 197 20.90 -5.08 19.70
C GLU A 197 21.15 -3.59 19.94
N MET A 198 20.27 -2.73 19.41
CA MET A 198 20.38 -1.29 19.62
C MET A 198 19.84 -0.88 21.00
N GLU A 199 18.79 -1.51 21.51
CA GLU A 199 18.23 -1.29 22.85
C GLU A 199 19.22 -1.65 23.98
N ALA A 200 20.22 -2.50 23.68
CA ALA A 200 21.31 -2.77 24.60
C ALA A 200 22.18 -1.52 24.92
N ILE A 201 22.08 -0.45 24.10
CA ILE A 201 22.73 0.84 24.34
C ILE A 201 21.72 1.77 25.05
N PRO A 202 21.91 2.08 26.32
CA PRO A 202 20.95 2.90 27.06
C PRO A 202 20.96 4.36 26.60
N GLY A 203 19.82 5.04 26.73
CA GLY A 203 19.71 6.50 26.58
C GLY A 203 19.13 6.98 25.27
N ALA A 204 18.67 6.07 24.40
CA ALA A 204 17.92 6.45 23.21
C ALA A 204 16.62 5.64 23.08
N ASN A 205 15.60 6.27 22.54
CA ASN A 205 14.39 5.60 22.07
C ASN A 205 14.54 5.27 20.58
N ILE A 206 14.16 4.06 20.19
CA ILE A 206 14.39 3.53 18.84
C ILE A 206 13.07 3.05 18.27
N GLU A 207 12.74 3.58 17.10
CA GLU A 207 11.59 3.16 16.32
C GLU A 207 12.08 2.67 14.96
N ILE A 208 11.67 1.44 14.58
CA ILE A 208 12.05 0.83 13.31
C ILE A 208 10.81 0.80 12.41
N SER A 209 11.00 1.24 11.19
CA SER A 209 10.01 1.24 10.12
C SER A 209 10.70 1.07 8.77
N GLN A 210 9.98 1.30 7.70
CA GLN A 210 10.53 1.33 6.34
C GLN A 210 10.58 2.79 5.83
N PRO A 211 11.47 3.14 4.90
CA PRO A 211 11.68 4.52 4.49
C PRO A 211 10.44 5.25 3.99
N ILE A 212 9.63 4.61 3.14
CA ILE A 212 8.39 5.21 2.61
C ILE A 212 7.32 5.23 3.69
N GLN A 213 7.20 4.16 4.49
CA GLN A 213 6.27 4.08 5.61
C GLN A 213 6.54 5.18 6.63
N MET A 214 7.80 5.37 7.03
CA MET A 214 8.20 6.43 7.96
C MET A 214 7.81 7.81 7.45
N ARG A 215 8.07 8.08 6.17
CA ARG A 215 7.72 9.36 5.54
C ARG A 215 6.22 9.56 5.42
N PHE A 216 5.49 8.48 5.11
CA PHE A 216 4.04 8.49 5.05
C PHE A 216 3.43 8.80 6.43
N ASN A 217 3.87 8.12 7.48
CA ASN A 217 3.41 8.34 8.85
C ASN A 217 3.64 9.80 9.27
N GLU A 218 4.82 10.35 9.01
CA GLU A 218 5.15 11.74 9.28
C GLU A 218 4.20 12.73 8.59
N LEU A 219 3.91 12.52 7.32
CA LEU A 219 2.99 13.38 6.55
C LEU A 219 1.54 13.27 7.01
N MET A 220 1.12 12.10 7.47
CA MET A 220 -0.28 11.84 7.88
C MET A 220 -0.57 12.23 9.31
N THR A 221 0.33 11.92 10.22
CA THR A 221 0.11 12.08 11.67
C THR A 221 0.99 13.18 12.29
N GLY A 222 2.05 13.59 11.60
CA GLY A 222 3.10 14.45 12.12
C GLY A 222 4.06 13.71 13.08
N SER A 223 3.97 12.37 13.13
CA SER A 223 4.87 11.48 13.87
C SER A 223 5.42 10.43 12.93
N ARG A 224 6.63 9.94 13.20
CA ARG A 224 7.26 8.87 12.44
C ARG A 224 6.81 7.48 12.87
N SER A 225 6.20 7.41 14.06
CA SER A 225 5.66 6.20 14.66
C SER A 225 4.33 5.77 14.03
N ASP A 226 4.05 4.48 14.05
CA ASP A 226 2.77 3.90 13.62
C ASP A 226 1.60 4.34 14.52
N ILE A 227 1.88 4.66 15.79
CA ILE A 227 0.89 5.13 16.76
C ILE A 227 1.31 6.49 17.30
N ALA A 228 0.45 7.50 17.13
CA ALA A 228 0.64 8.83 17.68
C ALA A 228 -0.49 9.17 18.66
N ILE A 229 -0.15 9.38 19.94
CA ILE A 229 -1.09 9.84 20.97
C ILE A 229 -0.86 11.33 21.17
N LYS A 230 -1.86 12.14 20.79
CA LYS A 230 -1.83 13.59 20.96
C LYS A 230 -2.72 14.00 22.13
N ILE A 231 -2.12 14.59 23.14
CA ILE A 231 -2.82 15.11 24.32
C ILE A 231 -2.91 16.62 24.15
N PHE A 232 -4.12 17.16 24.25
CA PHE A 232 -4.39 18.59 24.18
C PHE A 232 -4.87 19.08 25.54
N GLY A 233 -4.30 20.19 26.03
CA GLY A 233 -4.68 20.83 27.29
C GLY A 233 -4.16 22.27 27.34
N ASP A 234 -4.78 23.10 28.18
CA ASP A 234 -4.34 24.50 28.42
C ASP A 234 -3.07 24.54 29.27
N ASP A 235 -2.78 23.49 30.03
CA ASP A 235 -1.61 23.33 30.86
C ASP A 235 -0.78 22.13 30.39
N LEU A 236 0.48 22.38 30.07
CA LEU A 236 1.41 21.36 29.57
C LEU A 236 2.23 20.68 30.67
N GLU A 237 2.05 21.11 31.93
CA GLU A 237 2.78 20.58 33.11
C GLU A 237 1.96 19.51 33.89
N VAL A 238 0.79 19.10 33.36
CA VAL A 238 -0.08 18.09 34.01
C VAL A 238 0.08 16.72 33.35
#